data_46f6f98c9c53570c20fa6b589a708701
#
_entry.id   46f6f98c9c53570c20fa6b589a708701
#
_cell.length_a   1.000
_cell.length_b   1.000
_cell.length_c   1.000
_cell.angle_alpha   90.00
_cell.angle_beta   90.00
_cell.angle_gamma   90.00
#
_symmetry.space_group_name_H-M   'P 1'
#
loop_
_entity.id
_entity.type
_entity.pdbx_description
1 polymer ?
#
loop_
_entity_poly.entity_id
_entity_poly.type
_entity_poly.pdbx_seq_one_letter_code
_entity_poly.pdbx_strand_id
1 'polypeptide(L)'
;QKNTIKTLKTELNNGVSDSSVVIRRSFVGQSNSSGELSFAAGANETFNAVSNTDYVITILTAGTVGTAVAGDKIDLENSHITVTGAGTGSLQIEDNTDSPFGDGATVRLISTITRTTVQEKSKTRSRMYQVLVHNGTAGTEKYGTSGHHKDISLGVADIHKLWAVFDSEDASADPVLPQWTITGSSGNFTQGELITGTTSGAKARVVNTISPVTFVPINNTDFESGETITGAESAETATLDTFTAGSRIVTNNFTLDTGQRDNFYDIGRIVRKPNTVAPVGRLMVIADYFTHGTGDFFNVDSYSSISYKDIPTYSATRVDPEVADP
;
A
#
# COMPACT_ATOMS: atom_id res chain seq x y z
N GLN A 1 -0.60 10.10 6.54
CA GLN A 1 -0.20 9.67 5.18
C GLN A 1 1.20 9.11 5.25
N LYS A 2 1.37 7.83 5.05
CA LYS A 2 2.70 7.29 4.77
C LYS A 2 3.06 7.76 3.36
N ASN A 3 4.09 8.58 3.26
CA ASN A 3 4.64 9.00 1.99
C ASN A 3 5.07 7.75 1.23
N THR A 4 4.31 7.41 0.26
CA THR A 4 4.57 6.29 -0.62
C THR A 4 5.67 6.69 -1.56
N ILE A 5 6.60 5.80 -1.70
CA ILE A 5 7.83 6.02 -2.44
C ILE A 5 7.49 6.01 -3.91
N LYS A 6 7.96 7.04 -4.60
CA LYS A 6 7.98 7.05 -6.05
C LYS A 6 8.70 5.82 -6.55
N THR A 7 8.12 5.16 -7.52
CA THR A 7 8.85 4.26 -8.40
C THR A 7 9.93 5.08 -9.09
N LEU A 8 11.16 4.94 -8.64
CA LEU A 8 12.28 5.52 -9.36
C LEU A 8 12.46 4.69 -10.62
N LYS A 9 12.18 5.30 -11.76
CA LYS A 9 12.64 4.77 -13.05
C LYS A 9 14.15 5.03 -13.12
N THR A 10 14.91 4.25 -12.43
CA THR A 10 16.34 4.19 -12.64
C THR A 10 16.60 3.01 -13.56
N GLU A 11 17.17 3.26 -14.70
CA GLU A 11 17.87 2.24 -15.43
C GLU A 11 19.08 1.83 -14.59
N LEU A 12 18.86 0.82 -13.74
CA LEU A 12 19.93 0.20 -13.00
C LEU A 12 20.69 -0.68 -13.99
N ASN A 13 21.83 -0.21 -14.43
CA ASN A 13 22.76 -1.02 -15.22
C ASN A 13 23.22 -2.20 -14.37
N ASN A 14 22.66 -3.39 -14.66
CA ASN A 14 23.21 -4.71 -14.35
C ASN A 14 23.85 -4.88 -12.96
N GLY A 15 23.07 -4.83 -11.88
CA GLY A 15 23.47 -5.40 -10.59
C GLY A 15 24.74 -4.83 -9.96
N VAL A 16 25.16 -3.65 -10.35
CA VAL A 16 26.33 -2.98 -9.76
C VAL A 16 25.89 -2.19 -8.53
N SER A 17 26.57 -2.46 -7.43
CA SER A 17 26.37 -1.84 -6.11
C SER A 17 26.62 -0.32 -6.04
N ASP A 18 26.94 0.32 -7.14
CA ASP A 18 27.27 1.74 -7.23
C ASP A 18 26.17 2.62 -7.84
N SER A 19 24.97 2.11 -7.90
CA SER A 19 23.83 2.90 -8.39
C SER A 19 23.52 4.02 -7.41
N SER A 20 23.57 5.25 -7.88
CA SER A 20 23.12 6.41 -7.13
C SER A 20 21.82 6.94 -7.70
N VAL A 21 20.97 7.48 -6.86
CA VAL A 21 19.73 8.15 -7.26
C VAL A 21 19.68 9.55 -6.66
N VAL A 22 19.14 10.47 -7.44
CA VAL A 22 18.87 11.83 -7.00
C VAL A 22 17.41 11.92 -6.59
N ILE A 23 17.15 12.26 -5.35
CA ILE A 23 15.81 12.37 -4.78
C ILE A 23 15.61 13.73 -4.13
N ARG A 24 14.35 14.17 -4.04
CA ARG A 24 14.00 15.34 -3.22
C ARG A 24 13.49 14.88 -1.87
N ARG A 25 14.02 15.48 -0.83
CA ARG A 25 13.66 15.20 0.56
C ARG A 25 13.31 16.47 1.31
N SER A 26 12.34 16.36 2.21
CA SER A 26 11.96 17.43 3.12
C SER A 26 12.53 17.18 4.50
N PHE A 27 13.17 18.20 5.04
CA PHE A 27 13.67 18.26 6.41
C PHE A 27 12.93 19.36 7.16
N VAL A 28 12.78 19.19 8.47
CA VAL A 28 12.34 20.25 9.36
C VAL A 28 13.42 20.47 10.40
N GLY A 29 13.83 21.70 10.58
CA GLY A 29 14.84 22.10 11.53
C GLY A 29 14.42 23.36 12.27
N GLN A 30 15.11 23.64 13.36
CA GLN A 30 14.95 24.85 14.14
C GLN A 30 16.27 25.60 14.21
N SER A 31 16.24 26.92 14.04
CA SER A 31 17.43 27.76 14.18
C SER A 31 17.86 27.86 15.64
N ASN A 32 19.18 27.96 15.85
CA ASN A 32 19.77 28.25 17.16
C ASN A 32 19.70 29.75 17.47
N SER A 33 20.28 30.15 18.62
CA SER A 33 20.30 31.53 19.06
C SER A 33 21.12 32.49 18.16
N SER A 34 21.95 31.93 17.28
CA SER A 34 22.69 32.69 16.25
C SER A 34 21.97 32.72 14.90
N GLY A 35 20.78 32.15 14.80
CA GLY A 35 20.06 32.05 13.52
C GLY A 35 20.56 30.93 12.60
N GLU A 36 21.44 30.06 13.09
CA GLU A 36 22.02 28.97 12.29
C GLU A 36 21.08 27.75 12.25
N LEU A 37 21.04 27.09 11.11
CA LEU A 37 20.30 25.87 10.86
C LEU A 37 21.24 24.73 10.49
N SER A 38 21.01 23.56 11.07
CA SER A 38 21.72 22.33 10.73
C SER A 38 20.79 21.23 10.30
N PHE A 39 21.14 20.56 9.22
CA PHE A 39 20.38 19.41 8.69
C PHE A 39 21.31 18.23 8.47
N ALA A 40 20.85 17.04 8.79
CA ALA A 40 21.57 15.79 8.53
C ALA A 40 20.79 14.95 7.52
N ALA A 41 21.46 14.50 6.49
CA ALA A 41 20.96 13.51 5.55
C ALA A 41 20.99 12.11 6.19
N GLY A 42 20.30 11.15 5.57
CA GLY A 42 20.33 9.76 6.01
C GLY A 42 21.66 9.07 5.66
N ALA A 43 21.78 7.81 6.09
CA ALA A 43 22.93 6.99 5.72
C ALA A 43 23.03 6.88 4.18
N ASN A 44 24.26 6.98 3.65
CA ASN A 44 24.56 6.95 2.22
C ASN A 44 23.90 8.08 1.40
N GLU A 45 23.58 9.20 2.03
CA GLU A 45 22.98 10.36 1.39
C GLU A 45 23.90 11.58 1.52
N THR A 46 23.98 12.35 0.44
CA THR A 46 24.72 13.60 0.40
C THR A 46 23.86 14.72 -0.15
N PHE A 47 23.99 15.91 0.41
CA PHE A 47 23.37 17.11 -0.14
C PHE A 47 24.05 17.49 -1.45
N ASN A 48 23.28 17.80 -2.49
CA ASN A 48 23.81 18.27 -3.76
C ASN A 48 24.33 19.71 -3.63
N ALA A 49 24.93 20.22 -4.70
CA ALA A 49 25.32 21.63 -4.77
C ALA A 49 24.09 22.52 -4.55
N VAL A 50 24.27 23.60 -3.79
CA VAL A 50 23.17 24.51 -3.46
C VAL A 50 22.78 25.32 -4.70
N SER A 51 21.48 25.34 -4.98
CA SER A 51 20.89 26.19 -6.00
C SER A 51 19.42 26.47 -5.67
N ASN A 52 18.88 27.57 -6.11
CA ASN A 52 17.46 27.90 -5.90
C ASN A 52 16.48 26.97 -6.65
N THR A 53 16.97 26.15 -7.58
CA THR A 53 16.19 25.13 -8.27
C THR A 53 16.10 23.83 -7.49
N ASP A 54 17.13 23.51 -6.71
CA ASP A 54 17.27 22.25 -5.99
C ASP A 54 16.97 22.36 -4.50
N TYR A 55 16.99 23.59 -3.98
CA TYR A 55 16.75 23.87 -2.58
C TYR A 55 15.62 24.88 -2.40
N VAL A 56 14.75 24.60 -1.48
CA VAL A 56 13.67 25.51 -1.07
C VAL A 56 13.58 25.53 0.44
N ILE A 57 13.78 26.69 1.04
CA ILE A 57 13.50 26.91 2.47
C ILE A 57 12.23 27.73 2.61
N THR A 58 11.36 27.26 3.51
CA THR A 58 10.13 27.95 3.90
C THR A 58 10.08 28.07 5.41
N ILE A 59 9.77 29.24 5.91
CA ILE A 59 9.54 29.49 7.33
C ILE A 59 8.19 28.89 7.71
N LEU A 60 8.19 27.97 8.68
CA LEU A 60 6.94 27.41 9.27
C LEU A 60 6.48 28.24 10.46
N THR A 61 7.44 28.66 11.29
CA THR A 61 7.20 29.52 12.46
C THR A 61 8.33 30.53 12.53
N ALA A 62 8.01 31.79 12.66
CA ALA A 62 9.00 32.87 12.81
C ALA A 62 9.81 32.70 14.09
N GLY A 63 11.09 33.05 14.02
CA GLY A 63 11.96 33.11 15.16
C GLY A 63 11.85 34.44 15.91
N THR A 64 12.51 34.49 17.05
CA THR A 64 12.64 35.74 17.83
C THR A 64 13.72 36.62 17.17
N VAL A 65 13.40 37.88 16.91
CA VAL A 65 14.32 38.87 16.27
C VAL A 65 14.61 38.55 14.78
N GLY A 66 14.06 37.49 14.22
CA GLY A 66 14.17 37.21 12.78
C GLY A 66 13.36 38.20 11.94
N THR A 67 13.79 38.44 10.71
CA THR A 67 13.08 39.34 9.76
C THR A 67 12.03 38.61 8.95
N ALA A 68 12.12 37.28 8.79
CA ALA A 68 11.20 36.48 8.00
C ALA A 68 9.97 36.07 8.84
N VAL A 69 8.82 35.99 8.17
CA VAL A 69 7.56 35.56 8.77
C VAL A 69 7.13 34.18 8.24
N ALA A 70 6.17 33.58 8.94
CA ALA A 70 5.66 32.28 8.54
C ALA A 70 5.08 32.32 7.11
N GLY A 71 5.51 31.39 6.26
CA GLY A 71 5.16 31.32 4.84
C GLY A 71 6.24 31.86 3.89
N ASP A 72 7.19 32.63 4.40
CA ASP A 72 8.26 33.20 3.55
C ASP A 72 9.18 32.11 2.99
N LYS A 73 9.62 32.36 1.75
CA LYS A 73 10.63 31.57 1.07
C LYS A 73 11.97 32.31 1.17
N ILE A 74 12.99 31.62 1.63
CA ILE A 74 14.33 32.19 1.77
C ILE A 74 15.18 31.87 0.53
N ASP A 75 15.84 32.89 0.02
CA ASP A 75 16.78 32.78 -1.09
C ASP A 75 18.16 32.38 -0.56
N LEU A 76 18.60 31.16 -0.87
CA LEU A 76 19.89 30.61 -0.41
C LEU A 76 21.09 31.08 -1.25
N GLU A 77 20.87 31.72 -2.38
CA GLU A 77 21.93 32.32 -3.20
C GLU A 77 22.13 33.79 -2.85
N ASN A 78 21.44 34.28 -1.84
CA ASN A 78 21.66 35.64 -1.33
C ASN A 78 23.04 35.75 -0.69
N SER A 79 23.75 36.84 -0.96
CA SER A 79 25.09 37.09 -0.44
C SER A 79 25.20 37.15 1.11
N HIS A 80 24.06 37.31 1.79
CA HIS A 80 23.99 37.33 3.25
C HIS A 80 23.86 35.93 3.85
N ILE A 81 23.62 34.88 3.06
CA ILE A 81 23.46 33.51 3.52
C ILE A 81 24.69 32.70 3.11
N THR A 82 25.30 32.04 4.07
CA THR A 82 26.37 31.06 3.84
C THR A 82 25.84 29.67 4.01
N VAL A 83 25.98 28.82 2.98
CA VAL A 83 25.62 27.41 3.03
C VAL A 83 26.87 26.57 2.92
N THR A 84 27.13 25.75 3.93
CA THR A 84 28.25 24.83 3.97
C THR A 84 27.80 23.39 4.02
N GLY A 85 28.67 22.43 3.67
CA GLY A 85 28.39 21.03 3.72
C GLY A 85 27.71 20.47 2.46
N ALA A 86 27.51 21.22 1.38
CA ALA A 86 27.15 20.68 0.09
C ALA A 86 28.16 19.62 -0.36
N GLY A 87 27.67 18.50 -0.87
CA GLY A 87 28.49 17.31 -1.18
C GLY A 87 28.78 16.39 0.00
N THR A 88 28.25 16.70 1.18
CA THR A 88 28.37 15.87 2.40
C THR A 88 27.01 15.44 2.96
N GLY A 89 27.03 14.64 4.01
CA GLY A 89 25.82 14.20 4.71
C GLY A 89 25.24 15.22 5.71
N SER A 90 25.88 16.39 5.89
CA SER A 90 25.38 17.45 6.76
C SER A 90 25.40 18.80 6.06
N LEU A 91 24.35 19.57 6.21
CA LEU A 91 24.21 20.91 5.64
C LEU A 91 24.05 21.91 6.77
N GLN A 92 24.81 22.97 6.74
CA GLN A 92 24.65 24.10 7.64
C GLN A 92 24.31 25.36 6.85
N ILE A 93 23.39 26.14 7.39
CA ILE A 93 22.96 27.41 6.82
C ILE A 93 23.10 28.47 7.88
N GLU A 94 23.89 29.45 7.58
CA GLU A 94 24.27 30.56 8.47
C GLU A 94 23.90 31.90 7.81
N ASP A 95 23.43 32.82 8.59
CA ASP A 95 23.19 34.18 8.15
C ASP A 95 24.16 35.12 8.84
N ASN A 96 24.81 35.96 8.05
CA ASN A 96 25.93 36.79 8.53
C ASN A 96 25.52 38.21 8.95
N THR A 97 24.35 38.74 8.58
CA THR A 97 24.05 40.16 8.81
C THR A 97 22.59 40.52 9.13
N ASP A 98 21.64 39.96 8.47
CA ASP A 98 20.20 40.30 8.65
C ASP A 98 19.37 39.07 8.86
N SER A 99 19.67 38.33 9.92
CA SER A 99 19.13 36.99 10.15
C SER A 99 17.63 36.86 9.78
N PRO A 100 17.30 36.22 8.64
CA PRO A 100 15.90 35.97 8.35
C PRO A 100 15.32 34.98 9.34
N PHE A 101 16.13 34.14 9.96
CA PHE A 101 15.65 33.09 10.84
C PHE A 101 15.40 33.55 12.26
N GLY A 102 16.36 34.30 12.87
CA GLY A 102 16.32 34.59 14.29
C GLY A 102 16.41 33.33 15.16
N ASP A 103 16.28 33.48 16.47
CA ASP A 103 16.32 32.36 17.43
C ASP A 103 14.98 31.59 17.42
N GLY A 104 15.07 30.27 17.29
CA GLY A 104 13.92 29.38 17.42
C GLY A 104 12.98 29.32 16.20
N ALA A 105 13.36 29.89 15.05
CA ALA A 105 12.56 29.74 13.82
C ALA A 105 12.48 28.28 13.41
N THR A 106 11.26 27.78 13.16
CA THR A 106 11.06 26.47 12.58
C THR A 106 10.96 26.59 11.07
N VAL A 107 11.81 25.86 10.36
CA VAL A 107 11.89 25.93 8.90
C VAL A 107 11.70 24.55 8.26
N ARG A 108 11.19 24.55 7.05
CA ARG A 108 11.19 23.37 6.18
C ARG A 108 12.19 23.59 5.05
N LEU A 109 13.16 22.71 4.97
CA LEU A 109 14.08 22.60 3.85
C LEU A 109 13.60 21.47 2.94
N ILE A 110 13.38 21.76 1.67
CA ILE A 110 13.26 20.76 0.60
C ILE A 110 14.56 20.83 -0.18
N SER A 111 15.32 19.75 -0.21
CA SER A 111 16.60 19.69 -0.90
C SER A 111 16.70 18.50 -1.81
N THR A 112 17.46 18.67 -2.87
CA THR A 112 17.93 17.58 -3.72
C THR A 112 19.12 16.91 -3.05
N ILE A 113 19.03 15.61 -2.86
CA ILE A 113 20.10 14.78 -2.28
C ILE A 113 20.44 13.64 -3.23
N THR A 114 21.71 13.26 -3.24
CA THR A 114 22.18 12.05 -3.90
C THR A 114 22.28 10.93 -2.87
N ARG A 115 21.61 9.81 -3.14
CA ARG A 115 21.73 8.60 -2.35
C ARG A 115 22.54 7.57 -3.12
N THR A 116 23.58 7.07 -2.52
CA THR A 116 24.42 5.99 -3.03
C THR A 116 24.00 4.66 -2.41
N THR A 117 24.43 3.55 -3.01
CA THR A 117 24.13 2.19 -2.50
C THR A 117 22.63 1.94 -2.40
N VAL A 118 21.91 2.29 -3.47
CA VAL A 118 20.46 2.04 -3.54
C VAL A 118 20.14 0.55 -3.57
N GLN A 119 19.13 0.16 -2.81
CA GLN A 119 18.70 -1.21 -2.67
C GLN A 119 17.29 -1.42 -3.21
N GLU A 120 17.07 -2.58 -3.76
CA GLU A 120 15.76 -3.04 -4.15
C GLU A 120 14.85 -3.21 -2.94
N LYS A 121 13.60 -2.84 -3.13
CA LYS A 121 12.54 -2.95 -2.15
C LYS A 121 11.69 -4.18 -2.43
N SER A 122 11.54 -5.07 -1.46
CA SER A 122 10.71 -6.25 -1.61
C SER A 122 9.22 -5.94 -1.54
N LYS A 123 8.43 -6.71 -2.26
CA LYS A 123 6.97 -6.79 -2.16
C LYS A 123 6.57 -8.19 -1.72
N THR A 124 5.94 -8.30 -0.56
CA THR A 124 5.45 -9.56 -0.02
C THR A 124 3.93 -9.61 -0.11
N ARG A 125 3.39 -10.64 -0.76
CA ARG A 125 1.95 -10.83 -0.90
C ARG A 125 1.32 -11.23 0.42
N SER A 126 0.35 -10.45 0.88
CA SER A 126 -0.56 -10.79 1.97
C SER A 126 -1.85 -11.32 1.36
N ARG A 127 -2.18 -12.58 1.66
CA ARG A 127 -3.31 -13.29 1.06
C ARG A 127 -4.54 -13.20 1.93
N MET A 128 -5.71 -13.20 1.31
CA MET A 128 -7.03 -13.29 1.96
C MET A 128 -7.20 -12.29 3.10
N TYR A 129 -6.73 -11.06 2.87
CA TYR A 129 -6.95 -9.95 3.78
C TYR A 129 -8.45 -9.64 3.86
N GLN A 130 -8.95 -9.59 5.08
CA GLN A 130 -10.38 -9.40 5.35
C GLN A 130 -10.63 -7.98 5.85
N VAL A 131 -11.55 -7.27 5.22
CA VAL A 131 -11.99 -5.95 5.64
C VAL A 131 -13.48 -5.98 5.95
N LEU A 132 -13.83 -5.79 7.19
CA LEU A 132 -15.22 -5.59 7.60
C LEU A 132 -15.59 -4.12 7.40
N VAL A 133 -16.61 -3.89 6.58
CA VAL A 133 -17.14 -2.57 6.28
C VAL A 133 -18.52 -2.44 6.90
N HIS A 134 -18.64 -1.57 7.89
CA HIS A 134 -19.93 -1.32 8.54
C HIS A 134 -20.89 -0.60 7.58
N ASN A 135 -22.18 -0.75 7.84
CA ASN A 135 -23.21 -0.02 7.12
C ASN A 135 -24.11 0.69 8.14
N GLY A 136 -23.74 1.90 8.50
CA GLY A 136 -24.47 2.70 9.45
C GLY A 136 -25.49 3.62 8.80
N THR A 137 -26.04 4.54 9.56
CA THR A 137 -27.01 5.52 9.05
C THR A 137 -26.33 6.51 8.12
N ALA A 138 -26.85 6.66 6.90
CA ALA A 138 -26.33 7.57 5.91
C ALA A 138 -26.13 8.99 6.48
N GLY A 139 -24.92 9.53 6.29
CA GLY A 139 -24.55 10.88 6.71
C GLY A 139 -23.86 10.97 8.07
N THR A 140 -23.71 9.87 8.81
CA THR A 140 -23.02 9.85 10.11
C THR A 140 -21.59 9.30 10.02
N GLU A 141 -21.29 8.49 9.00
CA GLU A 141 -19.96 7.91 8.79
C GLU A 141 -19.10 8.80 7.91
N LYS A 142 -17.79 8.68 8.13
CA LYS A 142 -16.80 9.31 7.25
C LYS A 142 -16.85 8.69 5.87
N TYR A 143 -16.62 9.51 4.83
CA TYR A 143 -16.57 9.07 3.47
C TYR A 143 -15.58 7.89 3.27
N GLY A 144 -16.02 6.88 2.53
CA GLY A 144 -15.23 5.69 2.22
C GLY A 144 -15.17 4.63 3.32
N THR A 145 -15.93 4.77 4.42
CA THR A 145 -15.91 3.82 5.54
C THR A 145 -17.21 3.04 5.74
N SER A 146 -18.19 3.23 4.88
CA SER A 146 -19.48 2.55 4.98
C SER A 146 -19.89 1.86 3.69
N GLY A 147 -20.60 0.75 3.83
CA GLY A 147 -21.05 -0.10 2.72
C GLY A 147 -21.96 0.62 1.70
N HIS A 148 -22.70 1.63 2.13
CA HIS A 148 -23.55 2.41 1.22
C HIS A 148 -22.80 3.46 0.40
N HIS A 149 -21.54 3.77 0.75
CA HIS A 149 -20.74 4.68 -0.06
C HIS A 149 -20.42 4.11 -1.44
N LYS A 150 -20.21 5.01 -2.41
CA LYS A 150 -19.82 4.60 -3.75
C LYS A 150 -18.38 4.07 -3.78
N ASP A 151 -17.49 4.77 -3.08
CA ASP A 151 -16.07 4.43 -2.96
C ASP A 151 -15.79 3.98 -1.53
N ILE A 152 -15.36 2.75 -1.35
CA ILE A 152 -15.13 2.13 -0.05
C ILE A 152 -13.64 1.85 0.11
N SER A 153 -13.03 2.44 1.13
CA SER A 153 -11.61 2.25 1.45
C SER A 153 -11.36 0.85 2.02
N LEU A 154 -10.28 0.21 1.57
CA LEU A 154 -9.82 -1.08 2.11
C LEU A 154 -8.72 -0.93 3.17
N GLY A 155 -8.31 0.29 3.51
CA GLY A 155 -7.37 0.58 4.58
C GLY A 155 -5.90 0.31 4.26
N VAL A 156 -5.59 -0.35 3.16
CA VAL A 156 -4.24 -0.71 2.71
C VAL A 156 -4.01 -0.24 1.28
N ALA A 157 -2.75 -0.03 0.94
CA ALA A 157 -2.33 0.33 -0.42
C ALA A 157 -1.90 -0.93 -1.20
N ASP A 158 -1.68 -0.77 -2.51
CA ASP A 158 -1.13 -1.81 -3.38
C ASP A 158 -1.93 -3.11 -3.34
N ILE A 159 -3.25 -2.98 -3.51
CA ILE A 159 -4.14 -4.13 -3.61
C ILE A 159 -3.85 -4.86 -4.93
N HIS A 160 -3.57 -6.15 -4.82
CA HIS A 160 -3.29 -6.99 -5.98
C HIS A 160 -4.57 -7.52 -6.63
N LYS A 161 -5.45 -8.10 -5.81
CA LYS A 161 -6.64 -8.79 -6.30
C LYS A 161 -7.81 -8.69 -5.32
N LEU A 162 -9.00 -8.46 -5.87
CA LEU A 162 -10.27 -8.58 -5.15
C LEU A 162 -10.81 -9.99 -5.39
N TRP A 163 -10.99 -10.77 -4.32
CA TRP A 163 -11.51 -12.12 -4.40
C TRP A 163 -13.04 -12.18 -4.26
N ALA A 164 -13.53 -11.55 -3.21
CA ALA A 164 -14.99 -11.54 -2.96
C ALA A 164 -15.42 -10.34 -2.13
N VAL A 165 -16.66 -9.95 -2.31
CA VAL A 165 -17.40 -9.04 -1.44
C VAL A 165 -18.67 -9.77 -1.01
N PHE A 166 -18.82 -9.99 0.29
CA PHE A 166 -20.00 -10.59 0.90
C PHE A 166 -20.87 -9.50 1.53
N ASP A 167 -22.17 -9.55 1.30
CA ASP A 167 -23.16 -8.65 1.89
C ASP A 167 -24.02 -9.45 2.88
N SER A 168 -24.05 -9.03 4.14
CA SER A 168 -24.88 -9.68 5.16
C SER A 168 -26.38 -9.47 4.93
N GLU A 169 -26.76 -8.48 4.11
CA GLU A 169 -28.14 -8.02 3.92
C GLU A 169 -28.80 -7.50 5.22
N ASP A 170 -27.99 -7.35 6.29
CA ASP A 170 -28.39 -6.85 7.61
C ASP A 170 -27.36 -5.81 8.10
N ALA A 171 -27.81 -4.58 8.36
CA ALA A 171 -26.94 -3.49 8.81
C ALA A 171 -26.36 -3.74 10.21
N SER A 172 -26.95 -4.63 10.99
CA SER A 172 -26.55 -4.96 12.36
C SER A 172 -25.68 -6.21 12.49
N ALA A 173 -25.70 -7.09 11.48
CA ALA A 173 -24.99 -8.36 11.50
C ALA A 173 -23.78 -8.36 10.55
N ASP A 174 -22.69 -8.98 10.96
CA ASP A 174 -21.50 -9.15 10.13
C ASP A 174 -21.73 -10.25 9.08
N PRO A 175 -21.18 -10.10 7.87
CA PRO A 175 -21.23 -11.15 6.86
C PRO A 175 -20.51 -12.42 7.33
N VAL A 176 -21.08 -13.55 6.99
CA VAL A 176 -20.51 -14.88 7.24
C VAL A 176 -19.94 -15.43 5.94
N LEU A 177 -18.72 -15.99 5.98
CA LEU A 177 -18.16 -16.70 4.84
C LEU A 177 -18.74 -18.12 4.77
N PRO A 178 -18.90 -18.69 3.56
CA PRO A 178 -19.22 -20.11 3.45
C PRO A 178 -18.13 -20.94 4.09
N GLN A 179 -18.52 -21.99 4.78
CA GLN A 179 -17.59 -22.82 5.56
C GLN A 179 -17.99 -24.28 5.57
N TRP A 180 -16.97 -25.14 5.71
CA TRP A 180 -17.11 -26.56 5.91
C TRP A 180 -16.43 -26.99 7.21
N THR A 181 -17.09 -27.83 8.01
CA THR A 181 -16.37 -28.64 8.97
C THR A 181 -15.64 -29.75 8.22
N ILE A 182 -14.42 -30.05 8.63
CA ILE A 182 -13.57 -31.05 7.97
C ILE A 182 -13.13 -32.12 8.96
N THR A 183 -12.93 -33.34 8.43
CA THR A 183 -12.41 -34.49 9.20
C THR A 183 -11.26 -35.13 8.42
N GLY A 184 -10.43 -35.91 9.11
CA GLY A 184 -9.35 -36.68 8.48
C GLY A 184 -8.18 -35.86 7.94
N SER A 185 -8.10 -34.59 8.32
CA SER A 185 -6.94 -33.75 7.97
C SER A 185 -5.75 -34.13 8.81
N SER A 186 -4.58 -34.27 8.18
CA SER A 186 -3.29 -34.55 8.84
C SER A 186 -2.48 -33.32 9.15
N GLY A 187 -2.86 -32.18 8.61
CA GLY A 187 -2.22 -30.87 8.77
C GLY A 187 -3.19 -29.72 8.58
N ASN A 188 -2.66 -28.56 8.23
CA ASN A 188 -3.45 -27.36 7.94
C ASN A 188 -3.27 -26.94 6.48
N PHE A 189 -4.37 -26.55 5.87
CA PHE A 189 -4.31 -25.86 4.58
C PHE A 189 -3.52 -24.56 4.69
N THR A 190 -2.98 -24.11 3.57
CA THR A 190 -2.33 -22.79 3.48
C THR A 190 -3.36 -21.71 3.16
N GLN A 191 -3.32 -20.59 3.86
CA GLN A 191 -4.21 -19.46 3.57
C GLN A 191 -4.02 -18.97 2.13
N GLY A 192 -5.12 -18.83 1.40
CA GLY A 192 -5.13 -18.39 0.01
C GLY A 192 -4.82 -19.47 -1.01
N GLU A 193 -4.53 -20.72 -0.60
CA GLU A 193 -4.36 -21.80 -1.56
C GLU A 193 -5.68 -22.22 -2.21
N LEU A 194 -5.56 -22.78 -3.41
CA LEU A 194 -6.68 -23.37 -4.12
C LEU A 194 -6.95 -24.76 -3.56
N ILE A 195 -8.19 -25.00 -3.14
CA ILE A 195 -8.72 -26.35 -2.84
C ILE A 195 -9.62 -26.83 -3.97
N THR A 196 -9.56 -28.12 -4.24
CA THR A 196 -10.37 -28.77 -5.29
C THR A 196 -11.05 -29.99 -4.71
N GLY A 197 -12.37 -30.10 -4.93
CA GLY A 197 -13.15 -31.29 -4.61
C GLY A 197 -12.87 -32.41 -5.61
N THR A 198 -12.62 -33.62 -5.11
CA THR A 198 -12.26 -34.78 -5.94
C THR A 198 -13.42 -35.33 -6.75
N THR A 199 -14.64 -35.16 -6.27
CA THR A 199 -15.85 -35.69 -6.89
C THR A 199 -16.58 -34.61 -7.69
N SER A 200 -16.84 -33.46 -7.05
CA SER A 200 -17.58 -32.36 -7.65
C SER A 200 -16.78 -31.56 -8.68
N GLY A 201 -15.45 -31.52 -8.53
CA GLY A 201 -14.59 -30.57 -9.25
C GLY A 201 -14.79 -29.11 -8.80
N ALA A 202 -15.45 -28.88 -7.67
CA ALA A 202 -15.59 -27.57 -7.08
C ALA A 202 -14.23 -26.99 -6.69
N LYS A 203 -14.09 -25.69 -6.87
CA LYS A 203 -12.83 -24.98 -6.56
C LYS A 203 -13.10 -23.77 -5.66
N ALA A 204 -12.25 -23.59 -4.65
CA ALA A 204 -12.34 -22.44 -3.75
C ALA A 204 -10.95 -22.02 -3.25
N ARG A 205 -10.83 -20.78 -2.76
CA ARG A 205 -9.65 -20.30 -2.05
C ARG A 205 -9.90 -20.31 -0.55
N VAL A 206 -8.98 -20.90 0.18
CA VAL A 206 -9.04 -20.99 1.64
C VAL A 206 -8.82 -19.61 2.27
N VAL A 207 -9.73 -19.19 3.14
CA VAL A 207 -9.60 -17.95 3.91
C VAL A 207 -9.11 -18.24 5.31
N ASN A 208 -9.80 -19.12 6.04
CA ASN A 208 -9.36 -19.61 7.34
C ASN A 208 -9.02 -21.10 7.23
N THR A 209 -7.88 -21.49 7.78
CA THR A 209 -7.29 -22.83 7.63
C THR A 209 -7.69 -23.80 8.73
N ILE A 210 -8.33 -23.31 9.79
CA ILE A 210 -8.77 -24.10 10.94
C ILE A 210 -10.24 -24.47 10.76
N SER A 211 -10.61 -25.71 11.14
CA SER A 211 -12.01 -26.18 11.08
C SER A 211 -12.93 -25.37 12.00
N PRO A 212 -14.05 -24.82 11.50
CA PRO A 212 -14.53 -24.93 10.13
C PRO A 212 -13.68 -24.10 9.16
N VAL A 213 -13.31 -24.70 8.05
CA VAL A 213 -12.56 -24.02 6.98
C VAL A 213 -13.49 -23.08 6.24
N THR A 214 -13.13 -21.79 6.20
CA THR A 214 -13.86 -20.80 5.45
C THR A 214 -13.19 -20.54 4.10
N PHE A 215 -13.95 -20.21 3.08
CA PHE A 215 -13.43 -20.12 1.72
C PHE A 215 -14.18 -19.11 0.84
N VAL A 216 -13.56 -18.76 -0.28
CA VAL A 216 -14.17 -18.02 -1.37
C VAL A 216 -14.34 -18.96 -2.56
N PRO A 217 -15.57 -19.20 -3.05
CA PRO A 217 -15.79 -20.00 -4.26
C PRO A 217 -15.11 -19.36 -5.48
N ILE A 218 -14.52 -20.18 -6.35
CA ILE A 218 -13.82 -19.73 -7.57
C ILE A 218 -14.60 -20.10 -8.83
N ASN A 219 -15.29 -21.23 -8.81
CA ASN A 219 -16.16 -21.66 -9.90
C ASN A 219 -17.62 -21.77 -9.39
N ASN A 220 -18.56 -22.01 -10.32
CA ASN A 220 -19.99 -22.14 -10.02
C ASN A 220 -20.38 -23.57 -9.64
N THR A 221 -19.44 -24.38 -9.21
CA THR A 221 -19.69 -25.76 -8.78
C THR A 221 -19.63 -25.81 -7.26
N ASP A 222 -20.61 -26.44 -6.65
CA ASP A 222 -20.66 -26.59 -5.20
C ASP A 222 -19.92 -27.87 -4.77
N PHE A 223 -19.30 -27.82 -3.61
CA PHE A 223 -18.71 -28.99 -2.97
C PHE A 223 -19.80 -29.94 -2.44
N GLU A 224 -19.47 -31.23 -2.44
CA GLU A 224 -20.38 -32.29 -1.93
C GLU A 224 -19.93 -32.72 -0.51
N SER A 225 -20.92 -32.99 0.36
CA SER A 225 -20.65 -33.57 1.67
C SER A 225 -20.07 -35.00 1.52
N GLY A 226 -19.05 -35.30 2.28
CA GLY A 226 -18.34 -36.59 2.22
C GLY A 226 -17.25 -36.65 1.15
N GLU A 227 -17.11 -35.66 0.28
CA GLU A 227 -16.01 -35.66 -0.68
C GLU A 227 -14.67 -35.25 -0.03
N THR A 228 -13.59 -35.66 -0.66
CA THR A 228 -12.24 -35.25 -0.26
C THR A 228 -11.84 -34.00 -1.01
N ILE A 229 -11.33 -33.01 -0.30
CA ILE A 229 -10.69 -31.82 -0.89
C ILE A 229 -9.18 -31.96 -0.80
N THR A 230 -8.48 -31.36 -1.77
CA THR A 230 -6.99 -31.33 -1.80
C THR A 230 -6.51 -29.90 -1.99
N GLY A 231 -5.54 -29.50 -1.16
CA GLY A 231 -4.84 -28.21 -1.26
C GLY A 231 -3.76 -28.23 -2.33
N ALA A 232 -3.70 -27.20 -3.15
CA ALA A 232 -2.76 -27.13 -4.27
C ALA A 232 -1.31 -26.80 -3.84
N GLU A 233 -1.14 -26.15 -2.70
CA GLU A 233 0.18 -25.74 -2.19
C GLU A 233 0.64 -26.66 -1.03
N SER A 234 -0.26 -26.91 -0.08
CA SER A 234 0.03 -27.76 1.08
C SER A 234 0.05 -29.26 0.76
N ALA A 235 -0.59 -29.68 -0.34
CA ALA A 235 -0.94 -31.06 -0.64
C ALA A 235 -1.78 -31.75 0.46
N GLU A 236 -2.33 -30.96 1.38
CA GLU A 236 -3.19 -31.44 2.47
C GLU A 236 -4.52 -31.94 1.91
N THR A 237 -5.06 -32.98 2.51
CA THR A 237 -6.36 -33.54 2.17
C THR A 237 -7.27 -33.58 3.39
N ALA A 238 -8.55 -33.38 3.17
CA ALA A 238 -9.55 -33.48 4.23
C ALA A 238 -10.89 -33.92 3.62
N THR A 239 -11.73 -34.57 4.42
CA THR A 239 -13.11 -34.90 4.04
C THR A 239 -14.05 -33.82 4.52
N LEU A 240 -14.92 -33.35 3.65
CA LEU A 240 -15.97 -32.37 3.97
C LEU A 240 -17.12 -33.04 4.72
N ASP A 241 -17.53 -32.44 5.83
CA ASP A 241 -18.61 -32.97 6.66
C ASP A 241 -19.87 -32.11 6.57
N THR A 242 -19.93 -31.00 7.28
CA THR A 242 -21.12 -30.14 7.36
C THR A 242 -20.86 -28.78 6.71
N PHE A 243 -21.74 -28.40 5.81
CA PHE A 243 -21.72 -27.11 5.14
C PHE A 243 -22.56 -26.06 5.87
N THR A 244 -22.01 -24.87 6.02
CA THR A 244 -22.75 -23.68 6.42
C THR A 244 -22.64 -22.63 5.31
N ALA A 245 -23.77 -22.21 4.81
CA ALA A 245 -23.83 -21.20 3.74
C ALA A 245 -23.30 -19.85 4.23
N GLY A 246 -22.60 -19.15 3.35
CA GLY A 246 -22.16 -17.80 3.57
C GLY A 246 -23.21 -16.75 3.19
N SER A 247 -22.90 -15.50 3.51
CA SER A 247 -23.65 -14.32 3.06
C SER A 247 -23.61 -14.18 1.53
N ARG A 248 -24.49 -13.35 1.00
CA ARG A 248 -24.60 -13.13 -0.43
C ARG A 248 -23.33 -12.55 -1.05
N ILE A 249 -22.84 -13.14 -2.12
CA ILE A 249 -21.68 -12.64 -2.86
C ILE A 249 -22.14 -11.54 -3.84
N VAL A 250 -21.55 -10.35 -3.69
CA VAL A 250 -21.88 -9.16 -4.49
C VAL A 250 -20.65 -8.58 -5.21
N THR A 251 -19.60 -9.36 -5.37
CA THR A 251 -18.32 -8.94 -5.97
C THR A 251 -18.52 -8.24 -7.32
N ASN A 252 -19.42 -8.76 -8.15
CA ASN A 252 -19.70 -8.21 -9.48
C ASN A 252 -20.28 -6.79 -9.47
N ASN A 253 -20.76 -6.31 -8.33
CA ASN A 253 -21.27 -4.95 -8.17
C ASN A 253 -20.15 -3.91 -7.98
N PHE A 254 -18.92 -4.35 -7.82
CA PHE A 254 -17.77 -3.49 -7.55
C PHE A 254 -16.68 -3.64 -8.60
N THR A 255 -15.87 -2.60 -8.71
CA THR A 255 -14.57 -2.60 -9.38
C THR A 255 -13.48 -2.32 -8.37
N LEU A 256 -12.32 -2.93 -8.53
CA LEU A 256 -11.15 -2.68 -7.70
C LEU A 256 -10.39 -1.46 -8.21
N ASP A 257 -10.09 -0.52 -7.33
CA ASP A 257 -9.03 0.47 -7.49
C ASP A 257 -7.86 0.02 -6.61
N THR A 258 -6.77 -0.41 -7.22
CA THR A 258 -5.60 -0.96 -6.54
C THR A 258 -4.86 0.04 -5.66
N GLY A 259 -5.15 1.33 -5.83
CA GLY A 259 -4.41 2.41 -5.18
C GLY A 259 -3.09 2.76 -5.86
N GLN A 260 -2.72 2.09 -6.94
CA GLN A 260 -1.52 2.45 -7.70
C GLN A 260 -1.75 3.72 -8.51
N ARG A 261 -0.84 4.68 -8.37
CA ARG A 261 -0.81 5.94 -9.11
C ARG A 261 0.57 6.08 -9.77
N ASP A 262 0.69 6.99 -10.69
CA ASP A 262 1.95 7.20 -11.46
C ASP A 262 3.18 7.43 -10.57
N ASN A 263 2.97 8.09 -9.43
CA ASN A 263 4.06 8.54 -8.57
C ASN A 263 3.99 8.03 -7.12
N PHE A 264 2.90 7.36 -6.73
CA PHE A 264 2.71 6.91 -5.34
C PHE A 264 1.67 5.79 -5.27
N TYR A 265 1.62 5.11 -4.13
CA TYR A 265 0.54 4.21 -3.77
C TYR A 265 -0.45 4.93 -2.88
N ASP A 266 -1.67 5.05 -3.32
CA ASP A 266 -2.81 5.51 -2.53
C ASP A 266 -3.45 4.32 -1.81
N ILE A 267 -4.35 4.55 -0.89
CA ILE A 267 -5.16 3.51 -0.29
C ILE A 267 -6.06 2.89 -1.36
N GLY A 268 -6.00 1.56 -1.46
CA GLY A 268 -6.87 0.80 -2.37
C GLY A 268 -8.33 0.88 -1.92
N ARG A 269 -9.24 0.77 -2.86
CA ARG A 269 -10.68 0.86 -2.61
C ARG A 269 -11.46 -0.02 -3.57
N ILE A 270 -12.67 -0.39 -3.17
CA ILE A 270 -13.67 -0.91 -4.09
C ILE A 270 -14.64 0.21 -4.46
N VAL A 271 -14.98 0.29 -5.74
CA VAL A 271 -15.87 1.31 -6.29
C VAL A 271 -17.11 0.63 -6.82
N ARG A 272 -18.29 1.03 -6.29
CA ARG A 272 -19.55 0.47 -6.76
C ARG A 272 -19.81 0.89 -8.21
N LYS A 273 -20.14 -0.09 -9.04
CA LYS A 273 -20.44 0.13 -10.46
C LYS A 273 -21.69 0.98 -10.63
N PRO A 274 -21.77 1.80 -11.70
CA PRO A 274 -23.01 2.51 -12.05
C PRO A 274 -24.17 1.52 -12.20
N ASN A 275 -25.36 1.97 -11.82
CA ASN A 275 -26.62 1.22 -11.93
C ASN A 275 -26.70 -0.06 -11.07
N THR A 276 -25.82 -0.23 -10.09
CA THR A 276 -25.95 -1.27 -9.08
C THR A 276 -26.59 -0.73 -7.80
N VAL A 277 -27.40 -1.56 -7.15
CA VAL A 277 -28.03 -1.19 -5.88
C VAL A 277 -26.96 -1.11 -4.78
N ALA A 278 -27.10 -0.12 -3.90
CA ALA A 278 -26.25 -0.03 -2.73
C ALA A 278 -26.48 -1.24 -1.80
N PRO A 279 -25.44 -1.80 -1.18
CA PRO A 279 -25.58 -2.82 -0.16
C PRO A 279 -26.45 -2.33 0.99
N VAL A 280 -27.29 -3.20 1.51
CA VAL A 280 -28.13 -2.93 2.68
C VAL A 280 -27.41 -3.32 3.96
N GLY A 281 -26.64 -4.39 3.91
CA GLY A 281 -25.92 -4.96 5.04
C GLY A 281 -24.50 -4.43 5.22
N ARG A 282 -23.82 -4.96 6.23
CA ARG A 282 -22.39 -4.84 6.36
C ARG A 282 -21.70 -5.66 5.28
N LEU A 283 -20.49 -5.23 4.87
CA LEU A 283 -19.74 -5.97 3.87
C LEU A 283 -18.50 -6.61 4.49
N MET A 284 -18.16 -7.81 4.03
CA MET A 284 -16.86 -8.41 4.20
C MET A 284 -16.16 -8.45 2.83
N VAL A 285 -15.04 -7.75 2.72
CA VAL A 285 -14.24 -7.68 1.50
C VAL A 285 -13.02 -8.57 1.68
N ILE A 286 -12.80 -9.49 0.75
CA ILE A 286 -11.63 -10.38 0.74
C ILE A 286 -10.73 -9.96 -0.42
N ALA A 287 -9.48 -9.61 -0.10
CA ALA A 287 -8.52 -9.13 -1.09
C ALA A 287 -7.09 -9.59 -0.76
N ASP A 288 -6.24 -9.57 -1.76
CA ASP A 288 -4.80 -9.70 -1.59
C ASP A 288 -4.14 -8.34 -1.80
N TYR A 289 -3.09 -8.05 -1.07
CA TYR A 289 -2.31 -6.83 -1.23
C TYR A 289 -0.82 -7.10 -1.03
N PHE A 290 0.03 -6.14 -1.40
CA PHE A 290 1.46 -6.24 -1.15
C PHE A 290 1.88 -5.36 0.02
N THR A 291 2.64 -5.95 0.93
CA THR A 291 3.42 -5.20 1.92
C THR A 291 4.77 -4.86 1.32
N HIS A 292 5.29 -3.68 1.65
CA HIS A 292 6.56 -3.21 1.14
C HIS A 292 7.64 -3.34 2.21
N GLY A 293 8.76 -3.97 1.84
CA GLY A 293 9.95 -4.02 2.67
C GLY A 293 10.72 -2.69 2.68
N THR A 294 11.89 -2.70 3.26
CA THR A 294 12.84 -1.59 3.20
C THR A 294 13.57 -1.61 1.86
N GLY A 295 14.00 -0.45 1.38
CA GLY A 295 14.69 -0.28 0.12
C GLY A 295 14.32 1.04 -0.55
N ASP A 296 14.80 1.25 -1.77
CA ASP A 296 14.73 2.53 -2.46
C ASP A 296 13.88 2.50 -3.72
N PHE A 297 13.85 1.39 -4.42
CA PHE A 297 13.14 1.25 -5.70
C PHE A 297 12.43 -0.10 -5.82
N PHE A 298 11.51 -0.19 -6.76
CA PHE A 298 10.86 -1.44 -7.16
C PHE A 298 11.28 -1.84 -8.57
N ASN A 299 11.44 -3.13 -8.78
CA ASN A 299 11.64 -3.75 -10.08
C ASN A 299 10.85 -5.08 -10.14
N VAL A 300 11.12 -5.91 -11.14
CA VAL A 300 10.48 -7.23 -11.29
C VAL A 300 10.88 -8.17 -10.15
N ASP A 301 12.13 -8.11 -9.71
CA ASP A 301 12.64 -8.98 -8.65
C ASP A 301 12.08 -8.62 -7.27
N SER A 302 11.52 -7.42 -7.12
CA SER A 302 10.78 -7.01 -5.92
C SER A 302 9.63 -7.96 -5.58
N TYR A 303 9.08 -8.65 -6.56
CA TYR A 303 7.98 -9.60 -6.41
C TYR A 303 8.45 -11.04 -6.10
N SER A 304 9.52 -11.20 -5.35
CA SER A 304 10.14 -12.50 -5.05
C SER A 304 9.20 -13.53 -4.38
N SER A 305 8.08 -13.08 -3.82
CA SER A 305 7.09 -13.94 -3.14
C SER A 305 6.02 -14.54 -4.05
N ILE A 306 6.04 -14.23 -5.35
CA ILE A 306 5.07 -14.75 -6.32
C ILE A 306 5.76 -15.21 -7.60
N SER A 307 5.10 -16.08 -8.34
CA SER A 307 5.55 -16.52 -9.67
C SER A 307 5.65 -15.33 -10.63
N TYR A 308 6.63 -15.35 -11.53
CA TYR A 308 6.81 -14.30 -12.54
C TYR A 308 5.55 -14.06 -13.38
N LYS A 309 4.80 -15.11 -13.72
CA LYS A 309 3.54 -15.02 -14.46
C LYS A 309 2.42 -14.28 -13.73
N ASP A 310 2.51 -14.25 -12.39
CA ASP A 310 1.50 -13.65 -11.52
C ASP A 310 1.87 -12.21 -11.11
N ILE A 311 3.01 -11.69 -11.59
CA ILE A 311 3.40 -10.30 -11.35
C ILE A 311 2.42 -9.36 -12.06
N PRO A 312 1.84 -8.38 -11.34
CA PRO A 312 0.93 -7.40 -11.94
C PRO A 312 1.60 -6.67 -13.09
N THR A 313 1.01 -6.73 -14.27
CA THR A 313 1.49 -6.02 -15.45
C THR A 313 0.41 -5.08 -15.96
N TYR A 314 0.80 -3.88 -16.39
CA TYR A 314 -0.09 -2.98 -17.10
C TYR A 314 0.06 -3.20 -18.61
N SER A 315 -1.06 -3.49 -19.28
CA SER A 315 -1.12 -3.47 -20.74
C SER A 315 -2.51 -3.01 -21.17
N ALA A 316 -2.56 -1.96 -21.95
CA ALA A 316 -3.82 -1.45 -22.51
C ALA A 316 -4.47 -2.40 -23.53
N THR A 317 -3.71 -3.38 -24.02
CA THR A 317 -4.14 -4.31 -25.09
C THR A 317 -4.15 -5.77 -24.65
N ARG A 318 -3.73 -6.07 -23.42
CA ARG A 318 -3.69 -7.44 -22.94
C ARG A 318 -5.05 -7.83 -22.38
N VAL A 319 -5.66 -8.83 -22.95
CA VAL A 319 -6.77 -9.57 -22.32
C VAL A 319 -6.18 -10.22 -21.08
N ASP A 320 -6.82 -10.01 -19.95
CA ASP A 320 -6.40 -10.61 -18.68
C ASP A 320 -6.32 -12.14 -18.86
N PRO A 321 -5.13 -12.75 -18.71
CA PRO A 321 -4.98 -14.19 -18.87
C PRO A 321 -5.78 -15.00 -17.83
N GLU A 322 -6.26 -14.39 -16.76
CA GLU A 322 -7.14 -15.05 -15.79
C GLU A 322 -8.56 -15.26 -16.31
N VAL A 323 -8.97 -14.57 -17.39
CA VAL A 323 -10.25 -14.82 -18.06
C VAL A 323 -10.16 -16.01 -19.04
N ALA A 324 -8.94 -16.45 -19.33
CA ALA A 324 -8.66 -17.53 -20.28
C ALA A 324 -8.25 -18.85 -19.61
N ASP A 325 -8.30 -18.94 -18.29
CA ASP A 325 -8.07 -20.21 -17.60
C ASP A 325 -9.40 -20.91 -17.39
N PRO A 326 -9.67 -22.04 -18.09
CA PRO A 326 -10.93 -22.78 -18.02
C PRO A 326 -11.15 -23.49 -16.69
#